data_f1f90bd75e77574390e7afef79197b9c
#
_entry.id   f1f90bd75e77574390e7afef79197b9c
#
_cell.length_a   1.000
_cell.length_b   1.000
_cell.length_c   1.000
_cell.angle_alpha   90.00
_cell.angle_beta   90.00
_cell.angle_gamma   90.00
#
_symmetry.space_group_name_H-M   'P 1'
#
loop_
_entity.id
_entity.type
_entity.pdbx_description
1 polymer ?
#
loop_
_entity_poly.entity_id
_entity_poly.type
_entity_poly.pdbx_seq_one_letter_code
_entity_poly.pdbx_strand_id
1 'polypeptide(L)'
;MSESSKPLKMVTCPGCDAKVFIPGDLPPLATEPCKKCGTAIMMPMQLRQFELRAKVGSGGMATVYRAWDTMLERFVAVKLTKKEILLEPNALDNFISEARACAKLNHTNIIHIYTFDEWQGETYLVMELADHGSLDSRIEKQRALSELEVLDVGVKIAEALNAALKHEMLHCDIKPGNILFNADNEPKLVDFGLARKTTAEVETAEFTRGTPYYVAPEKIKREPETFLSDMYSLGATLYHAVTGQVPYDAPTPEEVVQAHVYATLLPPNQVAGAQHVTQATSDALCRALSKEPSDRFWSYDEFVMALEAARAQLLVQQTQTPAPSASKTSWWKRR
;
A
#
# COMPACT_ATOMS: atom_id res chain seq x y z
N MET A 1 -29.50 43.00 17.64
CA MET A 1 -28.90 41.67 17.99
C MET A 1 -27.52 41.68 17.35
N SER A 2 -26.46 41.93 18.12
CA SER A 2 -25.08 41.96 17.61
C SER A 2 -24.64 40.52 17.31
N GLU A 3 -24.38 40.22 16.07
CA GLU A 3 -23.62 39.00 15.71
C GLU A 3 -22.27 39.09 16.41
N SER A 4 -22.09 38.28 17.47
CA SER A 4 -20.77 38.12 18.07
C SER A 4 -19.87 37.51 17.01
N SER A 5 -18.89 38.26 16.52
CA SER A 5 -17.89 37.76 15.58
C SER A 5 -17.21 36.56 16.21
N LYS A 6 -17.39 35.36 15.60
CA LYS A 6 -16.74 34.14 16.04
C LYS A 6 -15.22 34.33 16.05
N PRO A 7 -14.51 33.84 17.05
CA PRO A 7 -13.05 33.96 17.10
C PRO A 7 -12.44 33.31 15.83
N LEU A 8 -11.49 34.00 15.21
CA LEU A 8 -10.76 33.45 14.06
C LEU A 8 -9.40 32.91 14.51
N LYS A 9 -9.03 31.72 14.02
CA LYS A 9 -7.72 31.13 14.25
C LYS A 9 -6.90 31.22 12.97
N MET A 10 -5.66 31.72 13.07
CA MET A 10 -4.73 31.76 11.96
C MET A 10 -4.02 30.38 11.85
N VAL A 11 -4.05 29.77 10.67
CA VAL A 11 -3.42 28.49 10.36
C VAL A 11 -2.68 28.58 9.04
N THR A 12 -1.68 27.73 8.85
CA THR A 12 -0.96 27.58 7.57
C THR A 12 -1.64 26.51 6.74
N CYS A 13 -1.98 26.82 5.50
CA CYS A 13 -2.58 25.86 4.57
C CYS A 13 -1.55 24.80 4.17
N PRO A 14 -1.85 23.50 4.30
CA PRO A 14 -0.92 22.43 3.91
C PRO A 14 -0.71 22.29 2.39
N GLY A 15 -1.56 22.93 1.59
CA GLY A 15 -1.48 22.81 0.13
C GLY A 15 -0.78 23.98 -0.58
N CYS A 16 -0.74 25.19 0.04
CA CYS A 16 -0.14 26.39 -0.60
C CYS A 16 0.65 27.26 0.38
N ASP A 17 0.93 26.80 1.58
CA ASP A 17 1.67 27.46 2.67
C ASP A 17 1.16 28.87 3.04
N ALA A 18 0.00 29.25 2.54
CA ALA A 18 -0.59 30.54 2.85
C ALA A 18 -1.14 30.55 4.29
N LYS A 19 -0.87 31.63 5.03
CA LYS A 19 -1.56 31.92 6.28
C LYS A 19 -2.99 32.31 5.99
N VAL A 20 -3.96 31.59 6.54
CA VAL A 20 -5.39 31.80 6.36
C VAL A 20 -6.10 31.83 7.72
N PHE A 21 -7.22 32.53 7.78
CA PHE A 21 -8.05 32.55 8.97
C PHE A 21 -9.23 31.60 8.79
N ILE A 22 -9.44 30.72 9.76
CA ILE A 22 -10.56 29.78 9.85
C ILE A 22 -11.36 30.06 11.13
N PRO A 23 -12.65 29.66 11.20
CA PRO A 23 -13.41 29.78 12.44
C PRO A 23 -12.72 29.03 13.59
N GLY A 24 -12.46 29.67 14.71
CA GLY A 24 -11.75 29.08 15.85
C GLY A 24 -12.64 28.21 16.75
N ASP A 25 -13.94 28.19 16.49
CA ASP A 25 -14.95 27.38 17.16
C ASP A 25 -15.24 26.03 16.45
N LEU A 26 -14.52 25.72 15.40
CA LEU A 26 -14.64 24.44 14.71
C LEU A 26 -14.24 23.29 15.65
N PRO A 27 -15.04 22.20 15.69
CA PRO A 27 -14.69 21.04 16.49
C PRO A 27 -13.40 20.37 15.97
N PRO A 28 -12.68 19.63 16.82
CA PRO A 28 -11.54 18.84 16.39
C PRO A 28 -11.89 17.97 15.19
N LEU A 29 -10.93 17.80 14.26
CA LEU A 29 -11.04 17.07 12.98
C LEU A 29 -12.00 17.67 11.94
N ALA A 30 -12.76 18.72 12.27
CA ALA A 30 -13.51 19.43 11.25
C ALA A 30 -12.59 20.06 10.21
N THR A 31 -13.06 20.19 8.99
CA THR A 31 -12.27 20.71 7.87
C THR A 31 -12.93 21.93 7.25
N GLU A 32 -12.10 22.92 6.88
CA GLU A 32 -12.49 24.09 6.10
C GLU A 32 -11.63 24.20 4.85
N PRO A 33 -12.21 24.53 3.71
CA PRO A 33 -11.43 24.70 2.48
C PRO A 33 -10.58 25.98 2.54
N CYS A 34 -9.33 25.87 2.10
CA CYS A 34 -8.48 27.05 1.92
C CYS A 34 -9.05 27.98 0.88
N LYS A 35 -9.29 29.24 1.23
CA LYS A 35 -9.83 30.26 0.32
C LYS A 35 -8.91 30.57 -0.88
N LYS A 36 -7.61 30.17 -0.83
CA LYS A 36 -6.64 30.42 -1.89
C LYS A 36 -6.52 29.27 -2.87
N CYS A 37 -6.50 28.02 -2.39
CA CYS A 37 -6.20 26.84 -3.23
C CYS A 37 -7.23 25.71 -3.10
N GLY A 38 -8.26 25.85 -2.26
CA GLY A 38 -9.29 24.83 -2.04
C GLY A 38 -8.87 23.64 -1.17
N THR A 39 -7.60 23.51 -0.79
CA THR A 39 -7.13 22.40 0.05
C THR A 39 -7.86 22.43 1.40
N ALA A 40 -8.34 21.27 1.85
CA ALA A 40 -8.98 21.13 3.15
C ALA A 40 -7.97 21.37 4.28
N ILE A 41 -8.30 22.29 5.18
CA ILE A 41 -7.55 22.60 6.38
C ILE A 41 -8.30 21.98 7.55
N MET A 42 -7.66 21.06 8.26
CA MET A 42 -8.27 20.33 9.37
C MET A 42 -7.95 21.02 10.70
N MET A 43 -8.96 21.10 11.58
CA MET A 43 -8.75 21.50 12.97
C MET A 43 -7.99 20.39 13.70
N PRO A 44 -6.82 20.71 14.31
CA PRO A 44 -6.06 19.71 15.04
C PRO A 44 -6.85 19.12 16.21
N MET A 45 -6.66 17.83 16.43
CA MET A 45 -7.12 17.11 17.60
C MET A 45 -5.92 16.65 18.42
N GLN A 46 -5.97 16.86 19.74
CA GLN A 46 -4.92 16.41 20.66
C GLN A 46 -5.29 15.07 21.27
N LEU A 47 -4.39 14.08 21.08
CA LEU A 47 -4.43 12.78 21.75
C LEU A 47 -3.14 12.61 22.56
N ARG A 48 -3.15 12.89 23.84
CA ARG A 48 -1.94 12.99 24.69
C ARG A 48 -0.88 13.90 24.05
N GLN A 49 0.31 13.37 23.69
CA GLN A 49 1.37 14.10 23.00
C GLN A 49 1.19 14.18 21.49
N PHE A 50 0.20 13.50 20.90
CA PHE A 50 0.01 13.45 19.45
C PHE A 50 -1.00 14.50 19.00
N GLU A 51 -0.56 15.45 18.21
CA GLU A 51 -1.40 16.46 17.58
C GLU A 51 -1.75 16.01 16.15
N LEU A 52 -2.99 15.57 15.92
CA LEU A 52 -3.49 15.17 14.60
C LEU A 52 -3.66 16.42 13.73
N ARG A 53 -2.93 16.47 12.60
CA ARG A 53 -2.85 17.67 11.75
C ARG A 53 -3.48 17.53 10.37
N ALA A 54 -3.45 16.34 9.78
CA ALA A 54 -4.01 16.11 8.46
C ALA A 54 -4.53 14.68 8.33
N LYS A 55 -5.62 14.49 7.59
CA LYS A 55 -6.12 13.16 7.22
C LYS A 55 -5.27 12.62 6.08
N VAL A 56 -4.73 11.42 6.24
CA VAL A 56 -3.94 10.70 5.23
C VAL A 56 -4.78 9.66 4.49
N GLY A 57 -5.62 8.93 5.22
CA GLY A 57 -6.47 7.91 4.65
C GLY A 57 -7.70 7.62 5.50
N SER A 58 -8.69 6.94 4.93
CA SER A 58 -9.89 6.49 5.64
C SER A 58 -10.31 5.13 5.10
N GLY A 59 -10.41 4.17 5.99
CA GLY A 59 -10.95 2.85 5.74
C GLY A 59 -12.32 2.63 6.37
N GLY A 60 -12.83 1.41 6.28
CA GLY A 60 -14.08 1.01 6.93
C GLY A 60 -14.03 1.19 8.44
N MET A 61 -12.97 0.68 9.09
CA MET A 61 -12.85 0.57 10.54
C MET A 61 -12.18 1.77 11.22
N ALA A 62 -11.29 2.50 10.51
CA ALA A 62 -10.48 3.55 11.09
C ALA A 62 -10.18 4.66 10.08
N THR A 63 -9.76 5.81 10.60
CA THR A 63 -9.19 6.91 9.81
C THR A 63 -7.75 7.12 10.24
N VAL A 64 -6.85 7.27 9.26
CA VAL A 64 -5.43 7.52 9.51
C VAL A 64 -5.12 8.99 9.36
N TYR A 65 -4.43 9.54 10.34
CA TYR A 65 -4.02 10.93 10.40
C TYR A 65 -2.50 11.05 10.46
N ARG A 66 -1.96 12.04 9.78
CA ARG A 66 -0.61 12.56 10.03
C ARG A 66 -0.65 13.36 11.32
N ALA A 67 0.15 12.96 12.29
CA ALA A 67 0.20 13.60 13.60
C ALA A 67 1.62 14.04 13.94
N TRP A 68 1.73 15.08 14.77
CA TRP A 68 2.98 15.54 15.34
C TRP A 68 3.12 15.01 16.77
N ASP A 69 4.15 14.22 17.03
CA ASP A 69 4.54 13.81 18.37
C ASP A 69 5.31 14.97 19.01
N THR A 70 4.67 15.67 19.95
CA THR A 70 5.23 16.87 20.60
C THR A 70 6.37 16.54 21.56
N MET A 71 6.51 15.29 22.00
CA MET A 71 7.59 14.88 22.91
C MET A 71 8.85 14.46 22.17
N LEU A 72 8.69 13.77 21.02
CA LEU A 72 9.81 13.30 20.22
C LEU A 72 10.08 14.17 19.00
N GLU A 73 9.32 15.25 18.83
CA GLU A 73 9.47 16.23 17.74
C GLU A 73 9.56 15.61 16.35
N ARG A 74 8.63 14.65 16.07
CA ARG A 74 8.58 13.94 14.80
C ARG A 74 7.15 13.76 14.30
N PHE A 75 7.02 13.53 13.00
CA PHE A 75 5.74 13.09 12.43
C PHE A 75 5.55 11.58 12.60
N VAL A 76 4.30 11.20 12.87
CA VAL A 76 3.83 9.81 12.99
C VAL A 76 2.49 9.67 12.30
N ALA A 77 2.08 8.43 12.00
CA ALA A 77 0.72 8.12 11.60
C ALA A 77 -0.08 7.68 12.84
N VAL A 78 -1.30 8.21 12.97
CA VAL A 78 -2.25 7.81 14.01
C VAL A 78 -3.49 7.22 13.34
N LYS A 79 -3.70 5.92 13.52
CA LYS A 79 -4.89 5.19 13.05
C LYS A 79 -5.94 5.27 14.17
N LEU A 80 -6.94 6.13 13.99
CA LEU A 80 -8.02 6.37 14.94
C LEU A 80 -9.23 5.51 14.60
N THR A 81 -9.66 4.66 15.52
CA THR A 81 -10.80 3.75 15.32
C THR A 81 -12.10 4.56 15.29
N LYS A 82 -12.99 4.22 14.37
CA LYS A 82 -14.33 4.85 14.31
C LYS A 82 -15.20 4.34 15.46
N LYS A 83 -15.95 5.24 16.10
CA LYS A 83 -16.79 4.90 17.27
C LYS A 83 -17.87 3.86 16.94
N GLU A 84 -18.40 3.91 15.72
CA GLU A 84 -19.42 2.98 15.24
C GLU A 84 -18.92 1.52 15.23
N ILE A 85 -17.64 1.34 14.93
CA ILE A 85 -17.00 0.01 14.91
C ILE A 85 -16.78 -0.53 16.31
N LEU A 86 -16.49 0.32 17.29
CA LEU A 86 -16.32 -0.11 18.69
C LEU A 86 -17.62 -0.65 19.32
N LEU A 87 -18.77 -0.43 18.68
CA LEU A 87 -20.06 -0.99 19.09
C LEU A 87 -20.27 -2.42 18.59
N GLU A 88 -19.48 -2.89 17.63
CA GLU A 88 -19.53 -4.26 17.12
C GLU A 88 -18.89 -5.23 18.13
N PRO A 89 -19.50 -6.41 18.39
CA PRO A 89 -18.89 -7.41 19.25
C PRO A 89 -17.49 -7.80 18.78
N ASN A 90 -16.53 -7.87 19.70
CA ASN A 90 -15.14 -8.24 19.48
C ASN A 90 -14.32 -7.30 18.58
N ALA A 91 -14.84 -6.18 18.09
CA ALA A 91 -14.11 -5.28 17.20
C ALA A 91 -12.85 -4.69 17.85
N LEU A 92 -12.94 -4.31 19.12
CA LEU A 92 -11.78 -3.82 19.90
C LEU A 92 -10.74 -4.92 20.10
N ASP A 93 -11.18 -6.13 20.45
CA ASP A 93 -10.27 -7.27 20.66
C ASP A 93 -9.54 -7.65 19.36
N ASN A 94 -10.25 -7.62 18.24
CA ASN A 94 -9.65 -7.84 16.92
C ASN A 94 -8.62 -6.76 16.60
N PHE A 95 -8.95 -5.48 16.83
CA PHE A 95 -8.03 -4.37 16.60
C PHE A 95 -6.77 -4.45 17.49
N ILE A 96 -6.94 -4.81 18.77
CA ILE A 96 -5.80 -5.03 19.71
C ILE A 96 -4.98 -6.23 19.29
N SER A 97 -5.62 -7.32 18.86
CA SER A 97 -4.93 -8.53 18.41
C SER A 97 -4.08 -8.25 17.17
N GLU A 98 -4.62 -7.52 16.19
CA GLU A 98 -3.89 -7.03 15.00
C GLU A 98 -2.66 -6.20 15.42
N ALA A 99 -2.87 -5.19 16.27
CA ALA A 99 -1.80 -4.34 16.73
C ALA A 99 -0.67 -5.12 17.44
N ARG A 100 -1.03 -6.10 18.29
CA ARG A 100 -0.06 -6.98 18.99
C ARG A 100 0.69 -7.89 18.03
N ALA A 101 0.03 -8.38 17.00
CA ALA A 101 0.66 -9.24 16.00
C ALA A 101 1.69 -8.44 15.18
N CYS A 102 1.29 -7.29 14.65
CA CYS A 102 2.18 -6.40 13.90
C CYS A 102 3.33 -5.84 14.73
N ALA A 103 3.11 -5.54 16.02
CA ALA A 103 4.16 -5.02 16.91
C ALA A 103 5.32 -6.01 17.16
N LYS A 104 5.13 -7.30 16.85
CA LYS A 104 6.19 -8.33 16.91
C LYS A 104 7.06 -8.33 15.66
N LEU A 105 6.58 -7.74 14.56
CA LEU A 105 7.28 -7.72 13.29
C LEU A 105 8.26 -6.55 13.27
N ASN A 106 9.53 -6.84 13.12
CA ASN A 106 10.58 -5.85 12.96
C ASN A 106 11.29 -6.08 11.63
N HIS A 107 10.88 -5.36 10.60
CA HIS A 107 11.46 -5.42 9.27
C HIS A 107 11.37 -4.05 8.61
N THR A 108 12.40 -3.66 7.85
CA THR A 108 12.49 -2.34 7.19
C THR A 108 11.27 -2.05 6.30
N ASN A 109 10.73 -3.07 5.65
CA ASN A 109 9.61 -2.91 4.70
C ASN A 109 8.25 -3.32 5.29
N ILE A 110 8.13 -3.45 6.62
CA ILE A 110 6.86 -3.53 7.35
C ILE A 110 6.68 -2.23 8.13
N ILE A 111 5.47 -1.69 8.14
CA ILE A 111 5.16 -0.49 8.92
C ILE A 111 5.41 -0.75 10.41
N HIS A 112 6.19 0.10 11.05
CA HIS A 112 6.51 -0.08 12.45
C HIS A 112 5.42 0.50 13.35
N ILE A 113 4.91 -0.31 14.30
CA ILE A 113 3.95 0.12 15.32
C ILE A 113 4.71 0.62 16.53
N TYR A 114 4.42 1.85 16.98
CA TYR A 114 5.05 2.47 18.13
C TYR A 114 4.29 2.24 19.43
N THR A 115 2.97 2.45 19.41
CA THR A 115 2.11 2.26 20.58
C THR A 115 0.65 2.12 20.18
N PHE A 116 -0.10 1.47 21.07
CA PHE A 116 -1.56 1.43 21.08
C PHE A 116 -2.02 2.07 22.39
N ASP A 117 -3.02 2.93 22.33
CA ASP A 117 -3.53 3.62 23.53
C ASP A 117 -5.02 3.95 23.37
N GLU A 118 -5.63 4.25 24.52
CA GLU A 118 -6.98 4.83 24.64
C GLU A 118 -6.91 6.12 25.42
N TRP A 119 -7.51 7.18 24.90
CA TRP A 119 -7.55 8.48 25.55
C TRP A 119 -8.88 9.18 25.31
N GLN A 120 -9.58 9.57 26.39
CA GLN A 120 -10.87 10.26 26.36
C GLN A 120 -11.94 9.54 25.50
N GLY A 121 -11.94 8.19 25.54
CA GLY A 121 -12.84 7.35 24.77
C GLY A 121 -12.50 7.23 23.27
N GLU A 122 -11.31 7.68 22.87
CA GLU A 122 -10.78 7.47 21.52
C GLU A 122 -9.70 6.38 21.58
N THR A 123 -9.91 5.31 20.81
CA THR A 123 -8.95 4.20 20.67
C THR A 123 -8.10 4.42 19.43
N TYR A 124 -6.77 4.38 19.56
CA TYR A 124 -5.88 4.70 18.48
C TYR A 124 -4.57 3.90 18.50
N LEU A 125 -4.01 3.72 17.31
CA LEU A 125 -2.71 3.09 17.07
C LEU A 125 -1.75 4.15 16.50
N VAL A 126 -0.55 4.26 17.08
CA VAL A 126 0.51 5.14 16.57
C VAL A 126 1.57 4.29 15.87
N MET A 127 1.92 4.69 14.66
CA MET A 127 2.83 3.95 13.80
C MET A 127 3.73 4.86 12.96
N GLU A 128 4.71 4.28 12.32
CA GLU A 128 5.56 4.93 11.34
C GLU A 128 4.72 5.65 10.27
N LEU A 129 5.17 6.82 9.85
CA LEU A 129 4.51 7.59 8.80
C LEU A 129 5.05 7.19 7.42
N ALA A 130 4.16 6.75 6.54
CA ALA A 130 4.41 6.50 5.13
C ALA A 130 3.38 7.28 4.32
N ASP A 131 3.64 8.56 4.08
CA ASP A 131 2.71 9.51 3.45
C ASP A 131 3.14 9.98 2.06
N HIS A 132 4.10 9.27 1.41
CA HIS A 132 4.56 9.55 0.05
C HIS A 132 3.80 8.75 -1.03
N GLY A 133 2.55 8.43 -0.75
CA GLY A 133 1.64 7.71 -1.64
C GLY A 133 1.74 6.19 -1.50
N SER A 134 0.82 5.51 -2.18
CA SER A 134 0.79 4.04 -2.30
C SER A 134 1.30 3.60 -3.67
N LEU A 135 1.59 2.31 -3.82
CA LEU A 135 1.87 1.71 -5.12
C LEU A 135 0.69 1.91 -6.07
N ASP A 136 -0.55 1.83 -5.56
CA ASP A 136 -1.78 2.10 -6.29
C ASP A 136 -1.78 3.53 -6.87
N SER A 137 -1.52 4.54 -6.05
CA SER A 137 -1.45 5.93 -6.50
C SER A 137 -0.33 6.20 -7.50
N ARG A 138 0.76 5.41 -7.47
CA ARG A 138 1.82 5.47 -8.48
C ARG A 138 1.37 4.87 -9.81
N ILE A 139 0.71 3.71 -9.77
CA ILE A 139 0.13 3.07 -10.97
C ILE A 139 -0.89 4.02 -11.62
N GLU A 140 -1.80 4.61 -10.85
CA GLU A 140 -2.79 5.58 -11.36
C GLU A 140 -2.13 6.77 -12.08
N LYS A 141 -1.05 7.32 -11.51
CA LYS A 141 -0.36 8.49 -12.07
C LYS A 141 0.49 8.17 -13.30
N GLN A 142 1.18 7.03 -13.29
CA GLN A 142 2.17 6.66 -14.31
C GLN A 142 1.65 5.65 -15.32
N ARG A 143 0.49 5.04 -15.06
CA ARG A 143 -0.13 3.88 -15.71
C ARG A 143 0.65 2.59 -15.48
N ALA A 144 1.94 2.57 -15.78
CA ALA A 144 2.86 1.48 -15.46
C ALA A 144 4.14 2.05 -14.88
N LEU A 145 4.74 1.33 -13.94
CA LEU A 145 6.03 1.67 -13.37
C LEU A 145 7.17 1.04 -14.18
N SER A 146 8.39 1.54 -13.99
CA SER A 146 9.55 0.91 -14.59
C SER A 146 9.76 -0.50 -14.04
N GLU A 147 10.20 -1.41 -14.89
CA GLU A 147 10.48 -2.80 -14.50
C GLU A 147 11.45 -2.88 -13.32
N LEU A 148 12.47 -2.00 -13.31
CA LEU A 148 13.44 -1.94 -12.22
C LEU A 148 12.81 -1.56 -10.88
N GLU A 149 11.92 -0.57 -10.87
CA GLU A 149 11.19 -0.15 -9.66
C GLU A 149 10.27 -1.26 -9.15
N VAL A 150 9.58 -1.95 -10.07
CA VAL A 150 8.69 -3.07 -9.72
C VAL A 150 9.46 -4.24 -9.12
N LEU A 151 10.62 -4.58 -9.70
CA LEU A 151 11.49 -5.64 -9.17
C LEU A 151 12.04 -5.27 -7.78
N ASP A 152 12.45 -4.01 -7.56
CA ASP A 152 12.93 -3.54 -6.25
C ASP A 152 11.82 -3.63 -5.19
N VAL A 153 10.61 -3.17 -5.51
CA VAL A 153 9.43 -3.32 -4.64
C VAL A 153 9.13 -4.79 -4.37
N GLY A 154 9.16 -5.63 -5.41
CA GLY A 154 8.88 -7.06 -5.31
C GLY A 154 9.82 -7.79 -4.36
N VAL A 155 11.12 -7.56 -4.48
CA VAL A 155 12.14 -8.13 -3.57
C VAL A 155 11.86 -7.70 -2.13
N LYS A 156 11.74 -6.40 -1.87
CA LYS A 156 11.56 -5.84 -0.52
C LYS A 156 10.27 -6.32 0.16
N ILE A 157 9.16 -6.41 -0.59
CA ILE A 157 7.89 -6.88 -0.03
C ILE A 157 7.90 -8.41 0.15
N ALA A 158 8.52 -9.18 -0.74
CA ALA A 158 8.69 -10.62 -0.54
C ALA A 158 9.53 -10.94 0.71
N GLU A 159 10.61 -10.17 0.96
CA GLU A 159 11.41 -10.26 2.20
C GLU A 159 10.58 -9.90 3.45
N ALA A 160 9.73 -8.86 3.36
CA ALA A 160 8.81 -8.48 4.43
C ALA A 160 7.81 -9.61 4.75
N LEU A 161 7.23 -10.24 3.72
CA LEU A 161 6.32 -11.38 3.89
C LEU A 161 7.05 -12.60 4.46
N ASN A 162 8.31 -12.85 4.06
CA ASN A 162 9.14 -13.90 4.64
C ASN A 162 9.40 -13.65 6.14
N ALA A 163 9.64 -12.38 6.52
CA ALA A 163 9.78 -12.02 7.92
C ALA A 163 8.48 -12.24 8.71
N ALA A 164 7.32 -11.90 8.15
CA ALA A 164 6.03 -12.18 8.78
C ALA A 164 5.77 -13.69 8.93
N LEU A 165 6.09 -14.48 7.90
CA LEU A 165 5.95 -15.95 7.93
C LEU A 165 6.77 -16.61 9.04
N LYS A 166 7.98 -16.10 9.34
CA LYS A 166 8.80 -16.56 10.47
C LYS A 166 8.14 -16.36 11.83
N HIS A 167 7.16 -15.47 11.91
CA HIS A 167 6.29 -15.24 13.06
C HIS A 167 4.91 -15.92 12.92
N GLU A 168 4.80 -16.89 12.00
CA GLU A 168 3.56 -17.64 11.71
C GLU A 168 2.39 -16.74 11.28
N MET A 169 2.68 -15.65 10.59
CA MET A 169 1.68 -14.69 10.13
C MET A 169 1.57 -14.68 8.60
N LEU A 170 0.32 -14.70 8.11
CA LEU A 170 -0.05 -14.42 6.74
C LEU A 170 -0.69 -13.03 6.69
N HIS A 171 -0.48 -12.31 5.60
CA HIS A 171 -1.06 -10.97 5.42
C HIS A 171 -2.52 -11.00 4.95
N CYS A 172 -2.83 -11.88 4.01
CA CYS A 172 -4.15 -12.16 3.44
C CYS A 172 -4.83 -11.01 2.66
N ASP A 173 -4.20 -9.83 2.53
CA ASP A 173 -4.72 -8.67 1.76
C ASP A 173 -3.61 -7.89 1.04
N ILE A 174 -2.74 -8.60 0.32
CA ILE A 174 -1.69 -7.96 -0.49
C ILE A 174 -2.30 -7.33 -1.74
N LYS A 175 -2.11 -6.01 -1.88
CA LYS A 175 -2.57 -5.21 -3.03
C LYS A 175 -1.79 -3.90 -3.11
N PRO A 176 -1.81 -3.19 -4.25
CA PRO A 176 -1.06 -1.94 -4.41
C PRO A 176 -1.41 -0.88 -3.37
N GLY A 177 -2.65 -0.82 -2.90
CA GLY A 177 -3.09 0.13 -1.87
C GLY A 177 -2.48 -0.11 -0.49
N ASN A 178 -2.02 -1.33 -0.19
CA ASN A 178 -1.40 -1.72 1.07
C ASN A 178 0.14 -1.69 1.04
N ILE A 179 0.74 -1.17 -0.04
CA ILE A 179 2.16 -0.90 -0.14
C ILE A 179 2.33 0.62 -0.23
N LEU A 180 2.69 1.24 0.90
CA LEU A 180 2.91 2.68 1.00
C LEU A 180 4.39 3.01 0.86
N PHE A 181 4.71 4.29 0.64
CA PHE A 181 6.09 4.77 0.59
C PHE A 181 6.34 5.80 1.67
N ASN A 182 7.49 5.70 2.33
CA ASN A 182 7.96 6.71 3.28
C ASN A 182 8.76 7.84 2.58
N ALA A 183 9.29 8.77 3.38
CA ALA A 183 10.07 9.91 2.88
C ALA A 183 11.35 9.50 2.12
N ASP A 184 11.92 8.35 2.43
CA ASP A 184 13.12 7.80 1.77
C ASP A 184 12.77 6.99 0.52
N ASN A 185 11.51 7.03 0.09
CA ASN A 185 10.99 6.24 -1.03
C ASN A 185 11.04 4.71 -0.81
N GLU A 186 11.14 4.27 0.46
CA GLU A 186 11.11 2.85 0.81
C GLU A 186 9.67 2.32 0.87
N PRO A 187 9.38 1.17 0.23
CA PRO A 187 8.06 0.54 0.30
C PRO A 187 7.84 -0.03 1.71
N LYS A 188 6.65 0.20 2.24
CA LYS A 188 6.19 -0.26 3.54
C LYS A 188 4.89 -1.03 3.39
N LEU A 189 4.91 -2.30 3.77
CA LEU A 189 3.70 -3.11 3.84
C LEU A 189 2.90 -2.70 5.06
N VAL A 190 1.63 -2.37 4.85
CA VAL A 190 0.71 -1.89 5.89
C VAL A 190 -0.54 -2.76 5.94
N ASP A 191 -1.32 -2.58 7.00
CA ASP A 191 -2.69 -3.12 7.14
C ASP A 191 -2.76 -4.64 7.24
N PHE A 192 -2.18 -5.17 8.31
CA PHE A 192 -2.31 -6.58 8.69
C PHE A 192 -3.70 -6.89 9.33
N GLY A 193 -4.73 -6.07 9.04
CA GLY A 193 -6.07 -6.18 9.63
C GLY A 193 -6.82 -7.46 9.29
N LEU A 194 -6.42 -8.14 8.22
CA LEU A 194 -6.89 -9.47 7.87
C LEU A 194 -5.84 -10.55 8.12
N ALA A 195 -4.69 -10.17 8.71
CA ALA A 195 -3.62 -11.12 8.97
C ALA A 195 -4.08 -12.25 9.91
N ARG A 196 -3.74 -13.47 9.54
CA ARG A 196 -4.10 -14.68 10.28
C ARG A 196 -2.83 -15.43 10.68
N LYS A 197 -2.93 -16.20 11.78
CA LYS A 197 -1.93 -17.21 12.05
C LYS A 197 -2.06 -18.33 11.01
N THR A 198 -0.96 -18.90 10.61
CA THR A 198 -0.89 -20.04 9.67
C THR A 198 -1.70 -21.26 10.14
N THR A 199 -2.04 -21.32 11.43
CA THR A 199 -2.82 -22.38 12.06
C THR A 199 -4.31 -22.03 12.28
N ALA A 200 -4.77 -20.83 11.83
CA ALA A 200 -6.15 -20.43 12.02
C ALA A 200 -7.08 -21.25 11.12
N GLU A 201 -8.23 -21.66 11.66
CA GLU A 201 -9.29 -22.28 10.87
C GLU A 201 -9.81 -21.31 9.79
N VAL A 202 -10.22 -21.87 8.64
CA VAL A 202 -10.74 -21.08 7.52
C VAL A 202 -12.11 -20.52 7.92
N GLU A 203 -12.11 -19.28 8.41
CA GLU A 203 -13.37 -18.55 8.52
C GLU A 203 -13.87 -18.21 7.12
N THR A 204 -15.17 -18.39 6.88
CA THR A 204 -15.84 -17.99 5.65
C THR A 204 -15.86 -16.49 5.52
N ALA A 205 -14.72 -15.91 5.10
CA ALA A 205 -14.68 -14.50 4.77
C ALA A 205 -15.56 -14.23 3.55
N GLU A 206 -16.67 -13.55 3.76
CA GLU A 206 -17.41 -12.96 2.66
C GLU A 206 -16.48 -12.06 1.85
N PHE A 207 -16.58 -12.11 0.51
CA PHE A 207 -15.92 -11.14 -0.40
C PHE A 207 -16.54 -9.76 -0.18
N THR A 208 -16.35 -9.19 1.01
CA THR A 208 -16.92 -7.91 1.42
C THR A 208 -15.92 -6.81 1.17
N ARG A 209 -16.14 -6.05 0.10
CA ARG A 209 -15.58 -4.76 -0.27
C ARG A 209 -14.36 -4.79 -1.19
N GLY A 210 -14.61 -4.49 -2.45
CA GLY A 210 -13.63 -4.17 -3.48
C GLY A 210 -13.57 -5.24 -4.58
N THR A 211 -13.11 -4.83 -5.75
CA THR A 211 -12.94 -5.75 -6.88
C THR A 211 -11.78 -6.70 -6.59
N PRO A 212 -11.95 -8.02 -6.74
CA PRO A 212 -11.00 -9.05 -6.28
C PRO A 212 -9.84 -9.27 -7.24
N TYR A 213 -9.15 -8.21 -7.68
CA TYR A 213 -8.10 -8.27 -8.68
C TYR A 213 -6.80 -8.98 -8.25
N TYR A 214 -6.63 -9.23 -6.95
CA TYR A 214 -5.39 -9.78 -6.38
C TYR A 214 -5.61 -11.04 -5.56
N VAL A 215 -6.80 -11.62 -5.62
CA VAL A 215 -7.19 -12.74 -4.78
C VAL A 215 -6.65 -14.06 -5.33
N ALA A 216 -6.10 -14.91 -4.46
CA ALA A 216 -5.59 -16.21 -4.85
C ALA A 216 -6.71 -17.21 -5.16
N PRO A 217 -6.52 -18.14 -6.14
CA PRO A 217 -7.52 -19.14 -6.53
C PRO A 217 -8.01 -20.02 -5.35
N GLU A 218 -7.10 -20.43 -4.46
CA GLU A 218 -7.42 -21.25 -3.30
C GLU A 218 -8.34 -20.52 -2.31
N LYS A 219 -8.17 -19.21 -2.13
CA LYS A 219 -9.07 -18.39 -1.30
C LYS A 219 -10.49 -18.36 -1.89
N ILE A 220 -10.60 -18.25 -3.21
CA ILE A 220 -11.86 -18.29 -3.94
C ILE A 220 -12.54 -19.66 -3.77
N LYS A 221 -11.76 -20.73 -3.87
CA LYS A 221 -12.23 -22.12 -3.70
C LYS A 221 -12.53 -22.46 -2.25
N ARG A 222 -12.25 -21.55 -1.28
CA ARG A 222 -12.36 -21.78 0.17
C ARG A 222 -11.44 -22.90 0.67
N GLU A 223 -10.31 -23.03 0.03
CA GLU A 223 -9.21 -23.92 0.45
C GLU A 223 -8.32 -23.20 1.46
N PRO A 224 -7.49 -23.91 2.24
CA PRO A 224 -6.58 -23.29 3.21
C PRO A 224 -5.62 -22.29 2.57
N GLU A 225 -5.64 -21.04 3.06
CA GLU A 225 -4.65 -20.04 2.68
C GLU A 225 -3.30 -20.34 3.33
N THR A 226 -2.23 -20.19 2.57
CA THR A 226 -0.85 -20.33 3.03
C THR A 226 -0.03 -19.14 2.57
N PHE A 227 1.28 -19.13 2.84
CA PHE A 227 2.19 -18.11 2.31
C PHE A 227 2.18 -18.05 0.77
N LEU A 228 1.76 -19.13 0.11
CA LEU A 228 1.60 -19.20 -1.35
C LEU A 228 0.44 -18.32 -1.83
N SER A 229 -0.59 -18.11 -1.01
CA SER A 229 -1.70 -17.21 -1.32
C SER A 229 -1.24 -15.74 -1.31
N ASP A 230 -0.44 -15.34 -0.31
CA ASP A 230 0.18 -14.02 -0.26
C ASP A 230 1.19 -13.82 -1.42
N MET A 231 1.93 -14.87 -1.78
CA MET A 231 2.84 -14.85 -2.93
C MET A 231 2.09 -14.60 -4.25
N TYR A 232 0.95 -15.26 -4.46
CA TYR A 232 0.08 -15.01 -5.61
C TYR A 232 -0.41 -13.56 -5.64
N SER A 233 -0.91 -13.05 -4.52
CA SER A 233 -1.40 -11.67 -4.39
C SER A 233 -0.29 -10.65 -4.63
N LEU A 234 0.96 -10.93 -4.20
CA LEU A 234 2.13 -10.13 -4.53
C LEU A 234 2.44 -10.21 -6.04
N GLY A 235 2.43 -11.41 -6.64
CA GLY A 235 2.58 -11.59 -8.08
C GLY A 235 1.58 -10.77 -8.88
N ALA A 236 0.29 -10.79 -8.49
CA ALA A 236 -0.78 -9.99 -9.10
C ALA A 236 -0.55 -8.47 -8.95
N THR A 237 -0.08 -8.06 -7.79
CA THR A 237 0.29 -6.67 -7.50
C THR A 237 1.43 -6.18 -8.38
N LEU A 238 2.50 -6.97 -8.52
CA LEU A 238 3.66 -6.64 -9.35
C LEU A 238 3.32 -6.69 -10.85
N TYR A 239 2.49 -7.66 -11.26
CA TYR A 239 1.96 -7.71 -12.62
C TYR A 239 1.23 -6.41 -12.98
N HIS A 240 0.30 -5.96 -12.13
CA HIS A 240 -0.42 -4.70 -12.31
C HIS A 240 0.56 -3.51 -12.36
N ALA A 241 1.53 -3.47 -11.46
CA ALA A 241 2.49 -2.37 -11.39
C ALA A 241 3.36 -2.26 -12.67
N VAL A 242 3.81 -3.38 -13.26
CA VAL A 242 4.70 -3.36 -14.43
C VAL A 242 3.97 -3.23 -15.75
N THR A 243 2.72 -3.71 -15.83
CA THR A 243 1.92 -3.67 -17.07
C THR A 243 0.94 -2.50 -17.14
N GLY A 244 0.58 -1.94 -15.98
CA GLY A 244 -0.52 -0.98 -15.84
C GLY A 244 -1.91 -1.60 -16.02
N GLN A 245 -1.99 -2.93 -16.05
CA GLN A 245 -3.24 -3.68 -16.18
C GLN A 245 -3.28 -4.79 -15.13
N VAL A 246 -4.46 -5.06 -14.57
CA VAL A 246 -4.64 -6.19 -13.66
C VAL A 246 -4.49 -7.52 -14.40
N PRO A 247 -4.09 -8.62 -13.73
CA PRO A 247 -3.92 -9.93 -14.38
C PRO A 247 -5.19 -10.42 -15.09
N TYR A 248 -6.34 -10.13 -14.48
CA TYR A 248 -7.65 -10.47 -15.00
C TYR A 248 -8.60 -9.31 -14.78
N ASP A 249 -9.25 -8.86 -15.86
CA ASP A 249 -10.27 -7.83 -15.85
C ASP A 249 -11.53 -8.37 -16.49
N ALA A 250 -12.69 -8.02 -15.93
CA ALA A 250 -13.99 -8.44 -16.44
C ALA A 250 -15.09 -7.44 -15.99
N PRO A 251 -16.24 -7.42 -16.66
CA PRO A 251 -17.34 -6.51 -16.37
C PRO A 251 -17.90 -6.61 -14.95
N THR A 252 -17.84 -7.78 -14.32
CA THR A 252 -18.36 -8.00 -12.98
C THR A 252 -17.31 -8.58 -12.03
N PRO A 253 -17.37 -8.30 -10.71
CA PRO A 253 -16.49 -8.91 -9.73
C PRO A 253 -16.51 -10.45 -9.75
N GLU A 254 -17.67 -11.05 -9.99
CA GLU A 254 -17.85 -12.49 -10.07
C GLU A 254 -17.06 -13.09 -11.25
N GLU A 255 -17.08 -12.41 -12.40
CA GLU A 255 -16.30 -12.84 -13.58
C GLU A 255 -14.81 -12.68 -13.35
N VAL A 256 -14.35 -11.63 -12.64
CA VAL A 256 -12.94 -11.48 -12.22
C VAL A 256 -12.53 -12.66 -11.32
N VAL A 257 -13.35 -13.02 -10.34
CA VAL A 257 -13.13 -14.18 -9.45
C VAL A 257 -13.00 -15.47 -10.27
N GLN A 258 -13.91 -15.71 -11.23
CA GLN A 258 -13.86 -16.88 -12.11
C GLN A 258 -12.58 -16.88 -12.97
N ALA A 259 -12.15 -15.71 -13.45
CA ALA A 259 -10.94 -15.60 -14.25
C ALA A 259 -9.67 -15.93 -13.42
N HIS A 260 -9.60 -15.54 -12.15
CA HIS A 260 -8.52 -15.96 -11.26
C HIS A 260 -8.40 -17.47 -11.13
N VAL A 261 -9.52 -18.19 -11.18
CA VAL A 261 -9.53 -19.68 -11.07
C VAL A 261 -9.26 -20.36 -12.41
N TYR A 262 -9.87 -19.88 -13.51
CA TYR A 262 -9.94 -20.66 -14.76
C TYR A 262 -9.27 -20.02 -15.97
N ALA A 263 -9.13 -18.67 -16.02
CA ALA A 263 -8.59 -18.03 -17.21
C ALA A 263 -7.08 -18.20 -17.33
N THR A 264 -6.62 -18.33 -18.56
CA THR A 264 -5.18 -18.33 -18.87
C THR A 264 -4.61 -16.94 -18.66
N LEU A 265 -3.46 -16.85 -17.96
CA LEU A 265 -2.75 -15.58 -17.75
C LEU A 265 -2.08 -15.17 -19.07
N LEU A 266 -2.28 -13.90 -19.45
CA LEU A 266 -1.46 -13.27 -20.49
C LEU A 266 -0.10 -12.89 -19.88
N PRO A 267 1.04 -13.40 -20.42
CA PRO A 267 2.35 -13.04 -19.87
C PRO A 267 2.60 -11.52 -19.89
N PRO A 268 3.23 -10.94 -18.86
CA PRO A 268 3.46 -9.49 -18.77
C PRO A 268 4.08 -8.87 -20.03
N ASN A 269 5.07 -9.52 -20.64
CA ASN A 269 5.74 -9.03 -21.85
C ASN A 269 4.91 -9.17 -23.14
N GLN A 270 3.74 -9.77 -23.08
CA GLN A 270 2.77 -9.86 -24.20
C GLN A 270 1.61 -8.86 -24.02
N VAL A 271 1.51 -8.20 -22.89
CA VAL A 271 0.50 -7.16 -22.65
C VAL A 271 0.78 -5.95 -23.55
N ALA A 272 -0.27 -5.39 -24.14
CA ALA A 272 -0.13 -4.21 -24.98
C ALA A 272 0.42 -3.01 -24.17
N GLY A 273 1.52 -2.44 -24.64
CA GLY A 273 2.23 -1.36 -23.95
C GLY A 273 3.32 -1.82 -22.96
N ALA A 274 3.39 -3.13 -22.64
CA ALA A 274 4.37 -3.68 -21.70
C ALA A 274 5.42 -4.61 -22.38
N GLN A 275 5.60 -4.51 -23.70
CA GLN A 275 6.56 -5.33 -24.47
C GLN A 275 8.03 -5.08 -24.07
N HIS A 276 8.29 -4.04 -23.29
CA HIS A 276 9.61 -3.74 -22.72
C HIS A 276 9.95 -4.61 -21.51
N VAL A 277 8.96 -5.31 -20.92
CA VAL A 277 9.18 -6.22 -19.78
C VAL A 277 10.02 -7.39 -20.24
N THR A 278 11.11 -7.67 -19.52
CA THR A 278 12.03 -8.76 -19.87
C THR A 278 11.38 -10.14 -19.70
N GLN A 279 11.90 -11.13 -20.43
CA GLN A 279 11.41 -12.51 -20.30
C GLN A 279 11.59 -13.03 -18.86
N ALA A 280 12.71 -12.71 -18.21
CA ALA A 280 12.98 -13.15 -16.83
C ALA A 280 11.94 -12.64 -15.83
N THR A 281 11.57 -11.35 -15.91
CA THR A 281 10.51 -10.77 -15.08
C THR A 281 9.16 -11.39 -15.40
N SER A 282 8.86 -11.56 -16.70
CA SER A 282 7.61 -12.19 -17.13
C SER A 282 7.47 -13.61 -16.58
N ASP A 283 8.53 -14.43 -16.69
CA ASP A 283 8.53 -15.82 -16.20
C ASP A 283 8.36 -15.88 -14.68
N ALA A 284 9.06 -15.02 -13.94
CA ALA A 284 8.94 -14.97 -12.48
C ALA A 284 7.50 -14.62 -12.04
N LEU A 285 6.87 -13.61 -12.68
CA LEU A 285 5.50 -13.22 -12.36
C LEU A 285 4.48 -14.29 -12.80
N CYS A 286 4.65 -14.90 -13.97
CA CYS A 286 3.80 -16.00 -14.42
C CYS A 286 3.85 -17.20 -13.45
N ARG A 287 5.03 -17.56 -12.93
CA ARG A 287 5.18 -18.62 -11.95
C ARG A 287 4.52 -18.28 -10.62
N ALA A 288 4.68 -17.05 -10.10
CA ALA A 288 4.00 -16.61 -8.89
C ALA A 288 2.47 -16.62 -9.02
N LEU A 289 1.95 -16.39 -10.24
CA LEU A 289 0.54 -16.38 -10.61
C LEU A 289 0.00 -17.74 -11.08
N SER A 290 0.75 -18.83 -10.91
CA SER A 290 0.28 -20.18 -11.20
C SER A 290 -1.00 -20.49 -10.42
N LYS A 291 -1.96 -21.15 -11.08
CA LYS A 291 -3.26 -21.47 -10.49
C LYS A 291 -3.12 -22.40 -9.31
N GLU A 292 -2.37 -23.49 -9.52
CA GLU A 292 -2.09 -24.45 -8.46
C GLU A 292 -0.95 -23.92 -7.57
N PRO A 293 -1.13 -23.89 -6.24
CA PRO A 293 -0.12 -23.40 -5.32
C PRO A 293 1.24 -24.14 -5.42
N SER A 294 1.20 -25.45 -5.73
CA SER A 294 2.39 -26.29 -5.90
C SER A 294 3.29 -25.89 -7.07
N ASP A 295 2.75 -25.16 -8.05
CA ASP A 295 3.49 -24.73 -9.24
C ASP A 295 4.18 -23.37 -9.03
N ARG A 296 3.91 -22.70 -7.90
CA ARG A 296 4.54 -21.45 -7.48
C ARG A 296 5.94 -21.71 -6.93
N PHE A 297 6.57 -20.70 -6.37
CA PHE A 297 7.87 -20.86 -5.70
C PHE A 297 7.71 -21.55 -4.35
N TRP A 298 8.67 -22.39 -3.98
CA TRP A 298 8.63 -23.19 -2.74
C TRP A 298 8.84 -22.37 -1.47
N SER A 299 9.40 -21.18 -1.61
CA SER A 299 9.63 -20.23 -0.52
C SER A 299 9.71 -18.81 -1.03
N TYR A 300 9.62 -17.85 -0.13
CA TYR A 300 9.90 -16.45 -0.46
C TYR A 300 11.37 -16.26 -0.88
N ASP A 301 12.31 -17.00 -0.31
CA ASP A 301 13.72 -16.91 -0.69
C ASP A 301 13.92 -17.29 -2.16
N GLU A 302 13.27 -18.36 -2.66
CA GLU A 302 13.31 -18.73 -4.07
C GLU A 302 12.67 -17.64 -4.96
N PHE A 303 11.56 -17.07 -4.53
CA PHE A 303 10.91 -15.98 -5.27
C PHE A 303 11.77 -14.72 -5.32
N VAL A 304 12.38 -14.32 -4.20
CA VAL A 304 13.34 -13.21 -4.13
C VAL A 304 14.52 -13.45 -5.07
N MET A 305 15.12 -14.65 -5.07
CA MET A 305 16.22 -15.01 -5.99
C MET A 305 15.80 -14.85 -7.45
N ALA A 306 14.59 -15.25 -7.83
CA ALA A 306 14.09 -15.09 -9.19
C ALA A 306 13.92 -13.61 -9.57
N LEU A 307 13.37 -12.77 -8.68
CA LEU A 307 13.23 -11.34 -8.90
C LEU A 307 14.59 -10.62 -8.96
N GLU A 308 15.54 -11.00 -8.11
CA GLU A 308 16.91 -10.46 -8.13
C GLU A 308 17.68 -10.87 -9.40
N ALA A 309 17.52 -12.09 -9.87
CA ALA A 309 18.11 -12.55 -11.13
C ALA A 309 17.55 -11.73 -12.31
N ALA A 310 16.24 -11.49 -12.35
CA ALA A 310 15.62 -10.64 -13.36
C ALA A 310 16.15 -9.21 -13.31
N ARG A 311 16.28 -8.64 -12.09
CA ARG A 311 16.85 -7.30 -11.86
C ARG A 311 18.30 -7.19 -12.33
N ALA A 312 19.12 -8.18 -12.03
CA ALA A 312 20.51 -8.22 -12.46
C ALA A 312 20.64 -8.29 -14.00
N GLN A 313 19.83 -9.12 -14.66
CA GLN A 313 19.79 -9.19 -16.12
C GLN A 313 19.39 -7.85 -16.74
N LEU A 314 18.35 -7.20 -16.22
CA LEU A 314 17.89 -5.89 -16.69
C LEU A 314 19.00 -4.84 -16.61
N LEU A 315 19.72 -4.77 -15.48
CA LEU A 315 20.83 -3.84 -15.28
C LEU A 315 21.99 -4.10 -16.26
N VAL A 316 22.33 -5.36 -16.52
CA VAL A 316 23.35 -5.72 -17.51
C VAL A 316 22.94 -5.28 -18.91
N GLN A 317 21.68 -5.50 -19.31
CA GLN A 317 21.16 -5.08 -20.60
C GLN A 317 21.22 -3.56 -20.78
N GLN A 318 20.85 -2.78 -19.76
CA GLN A 318 20.93 -1.32 -19.79
C GLN A 318 22.34 -0.79 -19.94
N THR A 319 23.35 -1.46 -19.36
CA THR A 319 24.76 -1.07 -19.50
C THR A 319 25.37 -1.42 -20.86
N GLN A 320 24.81 -2.42 -21.56
CA GLN A 320 25.27 -2.89 -22.88
C GLN A 320 24.61 -2.12 -24.05
N THR A 321 23.53 -1.40 -23.80
CA THR A 321 22.90 -0.58 -24.84
C THR A 321 23.76 0.66 -25.07
N PRO A 322 24.43 0.86 -26.24
CA PRO A 322 25.25 2.04 -26.48
C PRO A 322 24.37 3.28 -26.42
N ALA A 323 24.87 4.32 -25.76
CA ALA A 323 24.21 5.62 -25.76
C ALA A 323 23.89 6.03 -27.22
N PRO A 324 22.69 6.58 -27.51
CA PRO A 324 22.35 7.04 -28.84
C PRO A 324 23.47 7.97 -29.33
N SER A 325 24.14 7.59 -30.40
CA SER A 325 25.22 8.37 -30.97
C SER A 325 24.69 9.77 -31.26
N ALA A 326 25.21 10.76 -30.54
CA ALA A 326 24.93 12.16 -30.83
C ALA A 326 25.20 12.38 -32.30
N SER A 327 24.16 12.62 -33.09
CA SER A 327 24.28 12.95 -34.50
C SER A 327 25.21 14.16 -34.59
N LYS A 328 26.41 13.93 -35.12
CA LYS A 328 27.32 14.99 -35.47
C LYS A 328 26.61 15.86 -36.51
N THR A 329 25.87 16.86 -36.07
CA THR A 329 25.42 17.94 -36.95
C THR A 329 26.68 18.64 -37.47
N SER A 330 27.01 18.33 -38.71
CA SER A 330 28.10 18.94 -39.47
C SER A 330 27.88 20.48 -39.53
N TRP A 331 28.63 21.22 -38.78
CA TRP A 331 28.65 22.70 -38.73
C TRP A 331 29.39 23.34 -39.90
N TRP A 332 29.85 22.55 -40.86
CA TRP A 332 30.64 23.03 -41.97
C TRP A 332 29.94 22.86 -43.32
N LYS A 333 28.94 23.68 -43.59
CA LYS A 333 28.56 24.04 -44.99
C LYS A 333 27.69 25.28 -44.98
N ARG A 334 28.36 26.46 -44.92
CA ARG A 334 27.98 27.71 -45.62
C ARG A 334 29.16 28.65 -45.58
N ARG A 335 29.89 28.64 -46.64
CA ARG A 335 30.53 29.81 -47.23
C ARG A 335 30.12 29.84 -48.70
#